data_ae9b15a31d1a345366dba5dd9630afd0
#
_entry.id   ae9b15a31d1a345366dba5dd9630afd0
#
_cell.length_a   1.000
_cell.length_b   1.000
_cell.length_c   1.000
_cell.angle_alpha   90.00
_cell.angle_beta   90.00
_cell.angle_gamma   90.00
#
_symmetry.space_group_name_H-M   'P 1'
#
loop_
_entity.id
_entity.type
_entity.pdbx_description
1 polymer ?
#
loop_
_entity_poly.entity_id
_entity_poly.type
_entity_poly.pdbx_seq_one_letter_code
_entity_poly.pdbx_strand_id
1 'polypeptide(L)'
;MKHFSIVAALALTGCSAPIGGEERTYLCEGGRLVTAVISEDAARVRIGGEDFALRRVPSASGVRYAGERAVLHTKADEALISLDGRELGPCQQVERQN
;
A
#
# COMPACT_ATOMS: atom_id res chain seq x y z
N MET A 1 -9.36 48.09 20.80
CA MET A 1 -9.35 47.59 20.45
C MET A 1 -8.93 46.70 20.04
N LYS A 2 -8.79 46.34 19.77
CA LYS A 2 -8.55 45.49 19.41
C LYS A 2 -8.38 44.53 18.94
N HIS A 3 -8.18 44.03 18.59
CA HIS A 3 -8.04 43.08 18.18
C HIS A 3 -7.71 42.21 17.74
N PHE A 4 -7.59 41.60 17.42
CA PHE A 4 -7.33 40.70 17.05
C PHE A 4 -7.11 39.76 16.54
N SER A 5 -6.88 39.12 16.32
CA SER A 5 -6.76 38.24 15.82
C SER A 5 -6.52 37.27 15.45
N ILE A 6 -6.36 36.65 15.27
CA ILE A 6 -6.23 35.68 14.91
C ILE A 6 -5.97 34.76 14.42
N VAL A 7 -5.74 34.21 14.20
CA VAL A 7 -5.51 33.35 13.72
C VAL A 7 -5.34 32.40 13.32
N ALA A 8 -5.31 31.89 13.20
CA ALA A 8 -5.31 30.97 12.81
C ALA A 8 -4.78 30.09 12.30
N ALA A 9 -4.54 29.67 12.17
CA ALA A 9 -4.13 28.81 11.72
C ALA A 9 -4.13 27.80 11.30
N LEU A 10 -4.10 27.43 11.15
CA LEU A 10 -4.17 26.47 10.78
C LEU A 10 -3.59 25.53 10.37
N ALA A 11 -3.31 25.11 10.32
CA ALA A 11 -2.88 24.25 10.01
C ALA A 11 -2.87 23.25 9.51
N LEU A 12 -2.90 22.97 9.32
CA LEU A 12 -2.98 21.98 8.91
C LEU A 12 -2.36 21.15 8.66
N THR A 13 -2.09 20.79 8.68
CA THR A 13 -1.69 19.99 8.50
C THR A 13 -1.47 19.13 7.97
N GLY A 14 -1.36 18.77 7.73
CA GLY A 14 -1.27 17.94 7.14
C GLY A 14 -1.00 17.00 6.98
N CYS A 15 -1.11 16.64 6.87
CA CYS A 15 -0.99 15.76 6.79
C CYS A 15 -0.77 14.98 5.99
N SER A 16 -0.48 14.64 5.80
CA SER A 16 -0.17 13.83 5.22
C SER A 16 -0.63 13.21 4.43
N ALA A 17 -0.95 13.18 4.06
CA ALA A 17 -1.52 12.72 3.31
C ALA A 17 -1.23 11.96 2.42
N PRO A 18 -1.46 11.31 2.19
CA PRO A 18 -1.29 10.39 1.55
C PRO A 18 -1.43 10.38 0.40
N ILE A 19 -1.61 10.35 0.10
CA ILE A 19 -1.51 10.26 -0.89
C ILE A 19 -2.11 9.63 -1.79
N GLY A 20 -2.80 9.56 -2.09
CA GLY A 20 -3.41 9.00 -3.04
C GLY A 20 -3.23 7.63 -3.27
N GLY A 21 -3.10 6.88 -2.56
CA GLY A 21 -2.98 5.50 -2.84
C GLY A 21 -4.32 4.84 -2.88
N GLU A 22 -4.38 3.73 -3.56
CA GLU A 22 -5.57 2.94 -3.61
C GLU A 22 -5.38 1.76 -2.71
N GLU A 23 -6.30 1.51 -1.82
CA GLU A 23 -6.18 0.42 -0.89
C GLU A 23 -6.76 -0.85 -1.46
N ARG A 24 -6.04 -1.94 -1.40
CA ARG A 24 -6.50 -3.23 -1.87
C ARG A 24 -6.18 -4.28 -0.84
N THR A 25 -7.03 -5.26 -0.73
CA THR A 25 -6.80 -6.36 0.17
C THR A 25 -6.70 -7.62 -0.65
N TYR A 26 -5.70 -8.44 -0.35
CA TYR A 26 -5.47 -9.68 -1.06
C TYR A 26 -5.55 -10.84 -0.10
N LEU A 27 -6.15 -11.92 -0.56
CA LEU A 27 -6.20 -13.14 0.21
C LEU A 27 -5.20 -14.11 -0.38
N CYS A 28 -4.24 -14.51 0.39
CA CYS A 28 -3.17 -15.38 -0.05
C CYS A 28 -3.41 -16.80 0.43
N GLU A 29 -2.53 -17.69 0.06
CA GLU A 29 -2.65 -19.06 0.45
C GLU A 29 -2.62 -19.19 1.94
N GLY A 30 -3.33 -20.12 2.47
CA GLY A 30 -3.37 -20.33 3.90
C GLY A 30 -4.29 -19.36 4.62
N GLY A 31 -5.05 -18.58 3.88
CA GLY A 31 -5.98 -17.65 4.49
C GLY A 31 -5.35 -16.37 4.98
N ARG A 32 -4.13 -16.10 4.57
CA ARG A 32 -3.45 -14.89 5.03
C ARG A 32 -3.94 -13.69 4.26
N LEU A 33 -4.27 -12.63 4.96
CA LEU A 33 -4.71 -11.41 4.32
C LEU A 33 -3.57 -10.41 4.29
N VAL A 34 -3.43 -9.74 3.16
CA VAL A 34 -2.40 -8.74 2.99
C VAL A 34 -3.08 -7.48 2.47
N THR A 35 -2.82 -6.36 3.10
CA THR A 35 -3.40 -5.11 2.65
C THR A 35 -2.31 -4.28 2.00
N ALA A 36 -2.63 -3.67 0.90
CA ALA A 36 -1.66 -2.85 0.19
C ALA A 36 -2.27 -1.50 -0.14
N VAL A 37 -1.49 -0.45 0.01
CA VAL A 37 -1.89 0.87 -0.43
C VAL A 37 -0.96 1.18 -1.58
N ILE A 38 -1.51 1.30 -2.77
CA ILE A 38 -0.73 1.40 -3.99
C ILE A 38 -0.88 2.75 -4.64
N SER A 39 0.23 3.41 -4.92
CA SER A 39 0.19 4.65 -5.65
C SER A 39 1.01 4.44 -6.91
N GLU A 40 1.19 5.48 -7.69
CA GLU A 40 1.85 5.36 -8.93
C GLU A 40 3.28 4.90 -8.80
N ASP A 41 4.01 5.41 -7.89
CA ASP A 41 5.41 5.08 -7.73
C ASP A 41 5.78 4.19 -6.58
N ALA A 42 4.86 3.90 -5.73
CA ALA A 42 5.19 3.21 -4.51
C ALA A 42 4.02 2.42 -3.98
N ALA A 43 4.28 1.52 -3.08
CA ALA A 43 3.24 0.77 -2.41
C ALA A 43 3.66 0.54 -0.98
N ARG A 44 2.69 0.43 -0.11
CA ARG A 44 2.96 0.07 1.25
C ARG A 44 2.15 -1.17 1.54
N VAL A 45 2.79 -2.21 1.93
CA VAL A 45 2.13 -3.49 2.13
C VAL A 45 2.18 -3.85 3.59
N ARG A 46 1.05 -4.28 4.12
CA ARG A 46 0.98 -4.71 5.50
C ARG A 46 0.79 -6.21 5.55
N ILE A 47 1.75 -6.89 6.15
CA ILE A 47 1.73 -8.34 6.25
C ILE A 47 1.94 -8.69 7.69
N GLY A 48 0.98 -9.37 8.28
CA GLY A 48 1.13 -9.81 9.65
C GLY A 48 1.33 -8.68 10.63
N GLY A 49 0.74 -7.54 10.37
CA GLY A 49 0.85 -6.41 11.28
C GLY A 49 2.08 -5.56 11.09
N GLU A 50 2.88 -5.90 10.11
CA GLU A 50 4.10 -5.14 9.85
C GLU A 50 3.98 -4.46 8.50
N ASP A 51 4.41 -3.21 8.38
CA ASP A 51 4.34 -2.46 7.15
C ASP A 51 5.64 -2.47 6.40
N PHE A 52 5.56 -2.62 5.09
CA PHE A 52 6.74 -2.64 4.25
C PHE A 52 6.58 -1.59 3.16
N ALA A 53 7.57 -0.74 2.99
CA ALA A 53 7.54 0.28 1.96
C ALA A 53 8.22 -0.24 0.72
N LEU A 54 7.55 -0.12 -0.42
CA LEU A 54 8.07 -0.63 -1.68
C LEU A 54 8.08 0.48 -2.71
N ARG A 55 8.91 0.32 -3.71
CA ARG A 55 8.99 1.26 -4.79
C ARG A 55 8.71 0.57 -6.07
N ARG A 56 8.12 1.25 -7.00
CA ARG A 56 7.80 0.66 -8.27
C ARG A 56 9.08 0.37 -9.04
N VAL A 57 9.16 -0.78 -9.64
CA VAL A 57 10.32 -1.18 -10.42
C VAL A 57 9.84 -1.67 -11.78
N PRO A 58 10.68 -1.73 -12.77
CA PRO A 58 10.28 -2.17 -14.10
C PRO A 58 9.79 -3.61 -14.09
N SER A 59 8.83 -3.89 -14.94
CA SER A 59 8.26 -5.22 -15.02
C SER A 59 7.78 -5.45 -16.43
N ALA A 60 7.95 -6.65 -16.93
CA ALA A 60 7.53 -7.00 -18.27
C ALA A 60 6.02 -7.04 -18.37
N SER A 61 5.34 -7.43 -17.34
CA SER A 61 3.90 -7.42 -17.35
C SER A 61 3.42 -7.14 -15.95
N GLY A 62 2.25 -6.54 -15.85
CA GLY A 62 1.74 -6.17 -14.55
C GLY A 62 2.54 -5.03 -13.96
N VAL A 63 2.37 -4.81 -12.68
CA VAL A 63 3.06 -3.74 -11.99
C VAL A 63 3.79 -4.34 -10.81
N ARG A 64 5.06 -4.02 -10.68
CA ARG A 64 5.86 -4.61 -9.64
C ARG A 64 6.41 -3.56 -8.71
N TYR A 65 6.34 -3.83 -7.42
CA TYR A 65 6.87 -2.97 -6.40
C TYR A 65 7.82 -3.79 -5.54
N ALA A 66 8.97 -3.28 -5.25
CA ALA A 66 9.96 -4.02 -4.50
C ALA A 66 10.58 -3.20 -3.39
N GLY A 67 10.93 -3.85 -2.32
CA GLY A 67 11.63 -3.22 -1.21
C GLY A 67 12.69 -4.16 -0.71
N GLU A 68 13.23 -3.87 0.42
CA GLU A 68 14.26 -4.71 0.96
C GLU A 68 13.81 -6.07 1.36
N ARG A 69 12.61 -6.17 1.85
CA ARG A 69 12.16 -7.45 2.37
C ARG A 69 10.95 -8.01 1.66
N ALA A 70 10.22 -7.18 0.95
CA ALA A 70 8.97 -7.62 0.35
C ALA A 70 8.87 -7.21 -1.10
N VAL A 71 8.10 -7.97 -1.86
CA VAL A 71 7.84 -7.69 -3.25
C VAL A 71 6.36 -7.88 -3.50
N LEU A 72 5.76 -6.97 -4.23
CA LEU A 72 4.36 -7.05 -4.60
C LEU A 72 4.28 -6.94 -6.11
N HIS A 73 3.79 -7.96 -6.77
CA HIS A 73 3.68 -7.93 -8.22
C HIS A 73 2.21 -8.15 -8.55
N THR A 74 1.53 -7.12 -9.03
CA THR A 74 0.11 -7.22 -9.29
C THR A 74 -0.16 -7.38 -10.77
N LYS A 75 -1.22 -8.11 -11.08
CA LYS A 75 -1.61 -8.30 -12.42
C LYS A 75 -3.09 -8.56 -12.42
N ALA A 76 -3.86 -7.61 -12.88
CA ALA A 76 -5.32 -7.69 -12.80
C ALA A 76 -5.71 -7.86 -11.33
N ASP A 77 -6.47 -8.88 -11.01
CA ASP A 77 -6.94 -9.10 -9.65
C ASP A 77 -6.04 -10.01 -8.86
N GLU A 78 -4.94 -10.41 -9.43
CA GLU A 78 -4.03 -11.27 -8.74
C GLU A 78 -2.79 -10.58 -8.30
N ALA A 79 -2.12 -11.09 -7.32
CA ALA A 79 -0.85 -10.55 -6.89
C ALA A 79 0.05 -11.68 -6.43
N LEU A 80 1.34 -11.53 -6.72
CA LEU A 80 2.33 -12.43 -6.18
C LEU A 80 3.03 -11.63 -5.14
N ILE A 81 3.04 -12.11 -3.94
CA ILE A 81 3.62 -11.39 -2.82
C ILE A 81 4.68 -12.25 -2.18
N SER A 82 5.84 -11.68 -1.94
CA SER A 82 6.87 -12.41 -1.24
C SER A 82 7.38 -11.60 -0.08
N LEU A 83 7.86 -12.28 0.94
CA LEU A 83 8.39 -11.65 2.12
C LEU A 83 9.62 -12.41 2.53
N ASP A 84 10.73 -11.70 2.65
CA ASP A 84 12.00 -12.30 3.03
C ASP A 84 12.34 -13.48 2.14
N GLY A 85 12.08 -13.30 0.84
CA GLY A 85 12.42 -14.36 -0.10
C GLY A 85 11.47 -15.52 -0.17
N ARG A 86 10.36 -15.54 0.61
CA ARG A 86 9.45 -16.58 0.59
C ARG A 86 8.20 -16.15 -0.05
N GLU A 87 7.70 -16.82 -1.00
CA GLU A 87 6.47 -16.51 -1.66
C GLU A 87 5.29 -16.82 -0.83
N LEU A 88 4.39 -15.91 -0.63
CA LEU A 88 3.19 -16.17 0.12
C LEU A 88 2.12 -16.80 -0.77
N GLY A 89 2.50 -17.11 -1.99
CA GLY A 89 1.61 -17.77 -2.92
C GLY A 89 0.88 -16.76 -3.75
N PRO A 90 0.17 -17.20 -4.74
CA PRO A 90 -0.64 -16.29 -5.51
C PRO A 90 -1.75 -15.82 -4.61
N CYS A 91 -2.04 -14.55 -4.68
CA CYS A 91 -3.06 -13.95 -3.86
C CYS A 91 -4.13 -13.36 -4.74
N GLN A 92 -5.35 -13.31 -4.25
CA GLN A 92 -6.46 -12.80 -5.02
C GLN A 92 -7.02 -11.57 -4.34
N GLN A 93 -7.36 -10.58 -5.11
CA GLN A 93 -7.93 -9.37 -4.55
C GLN A 93 -9.32 -9.67 -4.02
N VAL A 94 -9.59 -9.25 -2.81
CA VAL A 94 -10.86 -9.46 -2.18
C VAL A 94 -11.70 -8.22 -2.36
N GLU A 95 -12.96 -8.42 -2.79
CA GLU A 95 -13.79 -7.32 -2.97
C GLU A 95 -14.28 -6.76 -1.72
N ARG A 96 -14.32 -5.52 -1.47
CA ARG A 96 -14.77 -4.95 -0.34
C ARG A 96 -16.16 -4.85 -0.44
N GLN A 97 -16.87 -5.22 0.30
CA GLN A 97 -18.21 -5.21 0.26
C GLN A 97 -18.65 -4.10 0.92
N ASN A 98 -19.28 -3.33 0.81
CA ASN A 98 -19.69 -2.29 1.55
C ASN A 98 -20.83 -2.05 1.66
#